data_10defcee52f86398c4456b64c57b84d4
#
_entry.id   10defcee52f86398c4456b64c57b84d4
#
_cell.length_a   1.000
_cell.length_b   1.000
_cell.length_c   1.000
_cell.angle_alpha   90.00
_cell.angle_beta   90.00
_cell.angle_gamma   90.00
#
_symmetry.space_group_name_H-M   'P 1'
#
loop_
_entity.id
_entity.type
_entity.pdbx_description
1 polymer ?
#
loop_
_entity_poly.entity_id
_entity_poly.type
_entity_poly.pdbx_seq_one_letter_code
_entity_poly.pdbx_strand_id
1 'polypeptide(L)'
;MDYLLTFSEHGLINEYVEDATALRGGRRVKVPGLSEVEEISLPGLGRMEAAHASGGLSTMAWTYQGKVRSMDNKLIRYPGHIAVINAMRAMGFFRTAPMDLGGAKVAPRTLSARLFREAFHHPGEKDFVVIRVTARGRKDGRRAEAVYDGMDRYDVKEKI
;
A
#
# COMPACT_ATOMS: atom_id res chain seq x y z
N MET A 1 -8.08 13.25 -4.83
CA MET A 1 -7.47 12.03 -4.29
C MET A 1 -6.80 12.40 -2.98
N ASP A 2 -7.36 11.97 -1.85
CA ASP A 2 -6.87 12.36 -0.54
C ASP A 2 -5.67 11.47 -0.16
N TYR A 3 -4.47 12.02 -0.28
CA TYR A 3 -3.22 11.35 0.05
C TYR A 3 -2.14 12.40 0.34
N LEU A 4 -1.39 12.20 1.42
CA LEU A 4 -0.21 13.00 1.75
C LEU A 4 1.06 12.18 1.52
N LEU A 5 1.97 12.72 0.71
CA LEU A 5 3.25 12.07 0.42
C LEU A 5 4.24 12.34 1.54
N THR A 6 4.54 11.33 2.33
CA THR A 6 5.44 11.41 3.50
C THR A 6 6.82 10.79 3.24
N PHE A 7 7.01 10.18 2.08
CA PHE A 7 8.27 9.57 1.67
C PHE A 7 8.51 9.77 0.17
N SER A 8 9.45 9.04 -0.43
CA SER A 8 9.81 9.23 -1.83
C SER A 8 8.69 8.82 -2.78
N GLU A 9 8.40 9.66 -3.78
CA GLU A 9 7.43 9.39 -4.84
C GLU A 9 7.77 8.14 -5.65
N HIS A 10 9.06 7.85 -5.82
CA HIS A 10 9.51 6.63 -6.47
C HIS A 10 9.22 5.39 -5.61
N GLY A 11 9.38 5.51 -4.29
CA GLY A 11 9.01 4.48 -3.33
C GLY A 11 7.51 4.18 -3.39
N LEU A 12 6.68 5.23 -3.40
CA LEU A 12 5.23 5.11 -3.54
C LEU A 12 4.83 4.38 -4.83
N ILE A 13 5.45 4.74 -5.97
CA ILE A 13 5.19 4.05 -7.24
C ILE A 13 5.60 2.57 -7.15
N ASN A 14 6.74 2.25 -6.51
CA ASN A 14 7.15 0.85 -6.32
C ASN A 14 6.12 0.05 -5.53
N GLU A 15 5.57 0.60 -4.44
CA GLU A 15 4.49 -0.07 -3.70
C GLU A 15 3.30 -0.46 -4.58
N TYR A 16 3.01 0.35 -5.60
CA TYR A 16 1.86 0.15 -6.48
C TYR A 16 2.13 -0.82 -7.63
N VAL A 17 3.35 -0.85 -8.18
CA VAL A 17 3.64 -1.58 -9.43
C VAL A 17 4.36 -2.90 -9.21
N GLU A 18 5.10 -3.05 -8.11
CA GLU A 18 5.83 -4.27 -7.82
C GLU A 18 4.95 -5.33 -7.18
N ASP A 19 5.31 -6.60 -7.39
CA ASP A 19 4.61 -7.71 -6.77
C ASP A 19 4.83 -7.71 -5.24
N ALA A 20 3.75 -7.84 -4.50
CA ALA A 20 3.79 -8.15 -3.09
C ALA A 20 4.16 -9.61 -2.85
N THR A 21 4.70 -9.91 -1.67
CA THR A 21 4.85 -11.29 -1.20
C THR A 21 3.77 -11.58 -0.17
N ALA A 22 3.04 -12.68 -0.34
CA ALA A 22 2.03 -13.16 0.58
C ALA A 22 2.29 -14.63 0.97
N LEU A 23 1.61 -15.13 1.99
CA LEU A 23 1.54 -16.57 2.28
C LEU A 23 0.15 -17.09 1.87
N ARG A 24 0.13 -18.17 1.11
CA ARG A 24 -1.06 -18.93 0.73
C ARG A 24 -0.80 -20.41 0.93
N GLY A 25 -1.62 -21.09 1.72
CA GLY A 25 -1.42 -22.50 2.05
C GLY A 25 -0.06 -22.77 2.76
N GLY A 26 0.46 -21.82 3.51
CA GLY A 26 1.75 -21.92 4.20
C GLY A 26 2.97 -21.69 3.29
N ARG A 27 2.78 -21.34 2.02
CA ARG A 27 3.87 -21.10 1.05
C ARG A 27 3.89 -19.64 0.60
N ARG A 28 5.07 -19.13 0.32
CA ARG A 28 5.24 -17.79 -0.26
C ARG A 28 4.76 -17.77 -1.71
N VAL A 29 3.96 -16.78 -2.04
CA VAL A 29 3.49 -16.50 -3.40
C VAL A 29 3.71 -15.02 -3.72
N LYS A 30 3.81 -14.72 -5.02
CA LYS A 30 3.77 -13.34 -5.51
C LYS A 30 2.34 -12.99 -5.88
N VAL A 31 1.91 -11.81 -5.47
CA VAL A 31 0.60 -11.25 -5.83
C VAL A 31 0.81 -9.86 -6.42
N PRO A 32 0.12 -9.51 -7.51
CA PRO A 32 0.33 -8.21 -8.14
C PRO A 32 0.02 -7.05 -7.17
N GLY A 33 0.82 -6.00 -7.25
CA GLY A 33 0.53 -4.77 -6.51
C GLY A 33 -0.84 -4.22 -6.88
N LEU A 34 -1.54 -3.62 -5.91
CA LEU A 34 -2.90 -3.10 -5.99
C LEU A 34 -3.96 -4.12 -6.45
N SER A 35 -3.68 -5.42 -6.26
CA SER A 35 -4.66 -6.50 -6.49
C SER A 35 -5.43 -6.86 -5.22
N GLU A 36 -6.44 -7.74 -5.39
CA GLU A 36 -7.30 -8.24 -4.31
C GLU A 36 -7.87 -7.09 -3.46
N VAL A 37 -8.43 -6.10 -4.15
CA VAL A 37 -9.03 -4.92 -3.51
C VAL A 37 -10.22 -5.35 -2.67
N GLU A 38 -10.27 -4.88 -1.44
CA GLU A 38 -11.38 -5.09 -0.52
C GLU A 38 -11.81 -3.77 0.14
N GLU A 39 -13.07 -3.68 0.48
CA GLU A 39 -13.60 -2.59 1.28
C GLU A 39 -13.45 -2.95 2.77
N ILE A 40 -12.94 -2.03 3.55
CA ILE A 40 -12.82 -2.15 5.00
C ILE A 40 -13.44 -0.94 5.68
N SER A 41 -13.91 -1.10 6.90
CA SER A 41 -14.35 0.01 7.75
C SER A 41 -13.40 0.18 8.93
N LEU A 42 -12.94 1.41 9.13
CA LEU A 42 -12.03 1.75 10.22
C LEU A 42 -12.69 2.73 11.20
N PRO A 43 -12.50 2.54 12.51
CA PRO A 43 -12.98 3.49 13.51
C PRO A 43 -12.46 4.90 13.23
N GLY A 44 -13.35 5.89 13.22
CA GLY A 44 -13.02 7.30 13.01
C GLY A 44 -12.68 7.71 11.56
N LEU A 45 -12.52 6.76 10.62
CA LEU A 45 -12.25 7.03 9.22
C LEU A 45 -13.39 6.58 8.29
N GLY A 46 -14.26 5.66 8.76
CA GLY A 46 -15.34 5.13 7.96
C GLY A 46 -14.88 4.12 6.92
N ARG A 47 -15.46 4.19 5.73
CA ARG A 47 -15.21 3.26 4.63
C ARG A 47 -13.90 3.60 3.92
N MET A 48 -13.05 2.60 3.77
CA MET A 48 -11.74 2.66 3.13
C MET A 48 -11.60 1.49 2.16
N GLU A 49 -10.61 1.54 1.29
CA GLU A 49 -10.22 0.42 0.44
C GLU A 49 -8.82 -0.08 0.80
N ALA A 50 -8.61 -1.39 0.68
CA ALA A 50 -7.33 -2.02 0.95
C ALA A 50 -6.91 -2.92 -0.20
N ALA A 51 -5.62 -2.90 -0.56
CA ALA A 51 -5.06 -3.72 -1.62
C ALA A 51 -3.61 -4.10 -1.33
N HIS A 52 -3.10 -5.13 -2.00
CA HIS A 52 -1.72 -5.55 -1.86
C HIS A 52 -0.73 -4.45 -2.24
N ALA A 53 0.35 -4.33 -1.46
CA ALA A 53 1.48 -3.46 -1.76
C ALA A 53 2.80 -4.20 -1.60
N SER A 54 3.78 -3.87 -2.43
CA SER A 54 5.10 -4.47 -2.31
C SER A 54 5.78 -4.08 -1.00
N GLY A 55 6.67 -4.95 -0.52
CA GLY A 55 7.50 -4.69 0.67
C GLY A 55 6.80 -4.85 2.03
N GLY A 56 5.47 -4.82 2.10
CA GLY A 56 4.73 -4.71 3.35
C GLY A 56 4.96 -5.82 4.38
N LEU A 57 5.09 -7.08 3.97
CA LEU A 57 5.42 -8.18 4.91
C LEU A 57 6.90 -8.23 5.28
N SER A 58 7.79 -7.53 4.55
CA SER A 58 9.22 -7.58 4.79
C SER A 58 9.70 -9.03 4.98
N THR A 59 10.40 -9.34 6.08
CA THR A 59 10.90 -10.68 6.39
C THR A 59 9.85 -11.64 6.95
N MET A 60 8.67 -11.16 7.33
CA MET A 60 7.63 -11.98 7.97
C MET A 60 7.21 -13.17 7.12
N ALA A 61 7.12 -13.01 5.79
CA ALA A 61 6.75 -14.10 4.90
C ALA A 61 7.75 -15.27 4.94
N TRP A 62 9.01 -15.01 5.23
CA TRP A 62 10.03 -16.06 5.41
C TRP A 62 9.95 -16.66 6.81
N THR A 63 9.82 -15.83 7.83
CA THR A 63 9.76 -16.26 9.24
C THR A 63 8.57 -17.16 9.53
N TYR A 64 7.44 -16.87 8.91
CA TYR A 64 6.16 -17.55 9.16
C TYR A 64 5.78 -18.58 8.09
N GLN A 65 6.60 -18.78 7.06
CA GLN A 65 6.39 -19.85 6.07
C GLN A 65 6.29 -21.21 6.77
N GLY A 66 5.26 -22.00 6.44
CA GLY A 66 4.97 -23.28 7.07
C GLY A 66 4.36 -23.21 8.47
N LYS A 67 4.37 -22.03 9.13
CA LYS A 67 3.81 -21.83 10.49
C LYS A 67 2.40 -21.28 10.47
N VAL A 68 2.07 -20.43 9.48
CA VAL A 68 0.75 -19.89 9.28
C VAL A 68 0.23 -20.23 7.86
N ARG A 69 -1.06 -20.44 7.74
CA ARG A 69 -1.67 -20.84 6.48
C ARG A 69 -1.73 -19.69 5.48
N SER A 70 -2.08 -18.50 5.94
CA SER A 70 -2.19 -17.31 5.10
C SER A 70 -1.68 -16.09 5.85
N MET A 71 -1.01 -15.18 5.15
CA MET A 71 -0.57 -13.90 5.67
C MET A 71 -0.48 -12.90 4.53
N ASP A 72 -1.06 -11.74 4.74
CA ASP A 72 -1.09 -10.62 3.79
C ASP A 72 -0.66 -9.34 4.46
N ASN A 73 -0.15 -8.41 3.66
CA ASN A 73 -0.12 -7.00 3.97
C ASN A 73 -0.84 -6.24 2.86
N LYS A 74 -1.71 -5.33 3.24
CA LYS A 74 -2.43 -4.45 2.33
C LYS A 74 -2.24 -3.01 2.75
N LEU A 75 -1.98 -2.13 1.80
CA LEU A 75 -2.09 -0.70 2.04
C LEU A 75 -3.56 -0.30 2.14
N ILE A 76 -3.84 0.72 2.93
CA ILE A 76 -5.18 1.28 3.12
C ILE A 76 -5.21 2.66 2.45
N ARG A 77 -6.27 2.93 1.69
CA ARG A 77 -6.46 4.18 0.96
C ARG A 77 -7.92 4.62 1.04
N TYR A 78 -8.17 5.91 0.79
CA TYR A 78 -9.52 6.43 0.60
C TYR A 78 -10.18 5.83 -0.63
N PRO A 79 -11.52 5.67 -0.64
CA PRO A 79 -12.24 5.06 -1.75
C PRO A 79 -11.96 5.75 -3.09
N GLY A 80 -11.71 4.94 -4.12
CA GLY A 80 -11.42 5.40 -5.48
C GLY A 80 -9.94 5.60 -5.80
N HIS A 81 -9.07 5.67 -4.79
CA HIS A 81 -7.62 5.85 -5.00
C HIS A 81 -7.03 4.70 -5.83
N ILE A 82 -7.32 3.46 -5.44
CA ILE A 82 -6.77 2.26 -6.10
C ILE A 82 -7.22 2.17 -7.55
N ALA A 83 -8.47 2.51 -7.83
CA ALA A 83 -9.00 2.51 -9.20
C ALA A 83 -8.27 3.49 -10.11
N VAL A 84 -8.01 4.72 -9.64
CA VAL A 84 -7.26 5.73 -10.39
C VAL A 84 -5.83 5.28 -10.66
N ILE A 85 -5.12 4.77 -9.66
CA ILE A 85 -3.75 4.29 -9.83
C ILE A 85 -3.68 3.09 -10.79
N ASN A 86 -4.63 2.16 -10.71
CA ASN A 86 -4.71 1.05 -11.65
C ASN A 86 -4.99 1.51 -13.09
N ALA A 87 -5.82 2.52 -13.29
CA ALA A 87 -6.04 3.12 -14.61
C ALA A 87 -4.76 3.77 -15.15
N MET A 88 -4.03 4.54 -14.35
CA MET A 88 -2.73 5.10 -14.71
C MET A 88 -1.72 4.01 -15.10
N ARG A 89 -1.66 2.92 -14.30
CA ARG A 89 -0.80 1.76 -14.59
C ARG A 89 -1.14 1.13 -15.94
N ALA A 90 -2.43 0.89 -16.20
CA ALA A 90 -2.90 0.31 -17.47
C ALA A 90 -2.56 1.20 -18.68
N MET A 91 -2.62 2.51 -18.54
CA MET A 91 -2.22 3.47 -19.59
C MET A 91 -0.70 3.62 -19.74
N GLY A 92 0.11 3.00 -18.87
CA GLY A 92 1.57 2.99 -18.97
C GLY A 92 2.28 4.16 -18.31
N PHE A 93 1.64 4.93 -17.44
CA PHE A 93 2.24 6.05 -16.72
C PHE A 93 3.44 5.65 -15.84
N PHE A 94 3.54 4.39 -15.44
CA PHE A 94 4.66 3.91 -14.61
C PHE A 94 5.73 3.13 -15.38
N ARG A 95 5.71 3.18 -16.72
CA ARG A 95 6.77 2.57 -17.56
C ARG A 95 8.09 3.30 -17.36
N THR A 96 9.18 2.51 -17.29
CA THR A 96 10.55 3.04 -17.16
C THR A 96 11.23 3.29 -18.50
N ALA A 97 10.77 2.60 -19.57
CA ALA A 97 11.31 2.80 -20.90
C ALA A 97 10.98 4.21 -21.40
N PRO A 98 11.99 5.00 -21.81
CA PRO A 98 11.75 6.33 -22.37
C PRO A 98 10.94 6.27 -23.66
N MET A 99 10.09 7.26 -23.86
CA MET A 99 9.36 7.53 -25.09
C MET A 99 9.78 8.88 -25.67
N ASP A 100 9.72 9.03 -26.97
CA ASP A 100 9.98 10.31 -27.65
C ASP A 100 8.74 11.20 -27.57
N LEU A 101 8.92 12.42 -27.08
CA LEU A 101 7.90 13.46 -27.00
C LEU A 101 8.39 14.69 -27.77
N GLY A 102 8.43 14.59 -29.11
CA GLY A 102 8.82 15.72 -29.96
C GLY A 102 10.30 16.07 -29.85
N GLY A 103 11.19 15.05 -29.75
CA GLY A 103 12.64 15.20 -29.66
C GLY A 103 13.21 15.09 -28.24
N ALA A 104 12.35 15.12 -27.22
CA ALA A 104 12.76 14.84 -25.83
C ALA A 104 12.44 13.38 -25.44
N LYS A 105 13.42 12.64 -24.93
CA LYS A 105 13.21 11.27 -24.41
C LYS A 105 12.84 11.34 -22.93
N VAL A 106 11.61 10.99 -22.59
CA VAL A 106 11.09 11.02 -21.23
C VAL A 106 10.54 9.65 -20.85
N ALA A 107 10.95 9.14 -19.69
CA ALA A 107 10.33 7.95 -19.11
C ALA A 107 9.02 8.37 -18.43
N PRO A 108 7.86 7.75 -18.76
CA PRO A 108 6.55 8.09 -18.16
C PRO A 108 6.58 8.06 -16.63
N ARG A 109 7.30 7.10 -16.06
CA ARG A 109 7.46 7.00 -14.60
C ARG A 109 8.12 8.24 -13.98
N THR A 110 9.11 8.84 -14.64
CA THR A 110 9.78 10.06 -14.13
C THR A 110 8.82 11.24 -14.09
N LEU A 111 8.00 11.39 -15.15
CA LEU A 111 6.95 12.40 -15.18
C LEU A 111 5.91 12.15 -14.10
N SER A 112 5.44 10.91 -13.96
CA SER A 112 4.45 10.53 -12.93
C SER A 112 4.96 10.78 -11.52
N ALA A 113 6.23 10.46 -11.22
CA ALA A 113 6.84 10.76 -9.93
C ALA A 113 6.84 12.27 -9.65
N ARG A 114 7.18 13.11 -10.64
CA ARG A 114 7.14 14.55 -10.51
C ARG A 114 5.72 15.06 -10.24
N LEU A 115 4.72 14.57 -10.99
CA LEU A 115 3.32 14.93 -10.80
C LEU A 115 2.79 14.48 -9.44
N PHE A 116 3.18 13.30 -8.96
CA PHE A 116 2.81 12.82 -7.62
C PHE A 116 3.39 13.71 -6.52
N ARG A 117 4.64 14.15 -6.67
CA ARG A 117 5.22 15.11 -5.73
C ARG A 117 4.40 16.41 -5.70
N GLU A 118 4.05 16.97 -6.84
CA GLU A 118 3.26 18.20 -6.92
C GLU A 118 1.84 18.02 -6.37
N ALA A 119 1.20 16.88 -6.64
CA ALA A 119 -0.17 16.62 -6.24
C ALA A 119 -0.34 16.21 -4.78
N PHE A 120 0.68 15.60 -4.16
CA PHE A 120 0.55 14.98 -2.84
C PHE A 120 1.50 15.53 -1.78
N HIS A 121 2.43 16.41 -2.15
CA HIS A 121 3.32 17.04 -1.18
C HIS A 121 2.71 18.37 -0.72
N HIS A 122 2.17 18.39 0.49
CA HIS A 122 1.51 19.55 1.09
C HIS A 122 2.29 19.95 2.35
N PRO A 123 3.29 20.85 2.23
CA PRO A 123 4.10 21.28 3.37
C PRO A 123 3.23 21.88 4.47
N GLY A 124 3.41 21.41 5.71
CA GLY A 124 2.66 21.90 6.87
C GLY A 124 1.33 21.20 7.13
N GLU A 125 0.85 20.33 6.24
CA GLU A 125 -0.25 19.43 6.57
C GLU A 125 0.22 18.35 7.55
N LYS A 126 -0.71 17.95 8.41
CA LYS A 126 -0.46 16.93 9.42
C LYS A 126 -1.00 15.61 8.92
N ASP A 127 -0.13 14.62 8.85
CA ASP A 127 -0.50 13.27 8.48
C ASP A 127 -0.99 12.45 9.69
N PHE A 128 -1.42 11.27 9.37
CA PHE A 128 -1.66 10.20 10.34
C PHE A 128 -1.35 8.86 9.72
N VAL A 129 -0.98 7.92 10.56
CA VAL A 129 -0.82 6.52 10.18
C VAL A 129 -1.90 5.68 10.85
N VAL A 130 -2.41 4.71 10.13
CA VAL A 130 -3.33 3.71 10.67
C VAL A 130 -2.82 2.31 10.39
N ILE A 131 -2.93 1.44 11.37
CA ILE A 131 -2.60 0.03 11.24
C ILE A 131 -3.74 -0.81 11.79
N ARG A 132 -4.14 -1.83 11.03
CA ARG A 132 -5.02 -2.91 11.50
C ARG A 132 -4.29 -4.24 11.35
N VAL A 133 -4.22 -4.99 12.44
CA VAL A 133 -3.73 -6.37 12.41
C VAL A 133 -4.85 -7.29 12.81
N THR A 134 -5.17 -8.26 11.96
CA THR A 134 -6.17 -9.30 12.27
C THR A 134 -5.50 -10.66 12.25
N ALA A 135 -5.58 -11.38 13.36
CA ALA A 135 -5.10 -12.75 13.48
C ALA A 135 -6.28 -13.70 13.72
N ARG A 136 -6.41 -14.72 12.88
CA ARG A 136 -7.45 -15.74 13.00
C ARG A 136 -6.82 -17.13 13.14
N GLY A 137 -7.31 -17.90 14.10
CA GLY A 137 -6.74 -19.22 14.36
C GLY A 137 -7.58 -20.05 15.33
N ARG A 138 -6.87 -20.89 16.08
CA ARG A 138 -7.45 -21.66 17.18
C ARG A 138 -6.64 -21.41 18.46
N LYS A 139 -7.34 -21.24 19.55
CA LYS A 139 -6.79 -21.20 20.90
C LYS A 139 -7.58 -22.20 21.75
N ASP A 140 -6.88 -23.11 22.42
CA ASP A 140 -7.49 -24.16 23.25
C ASP A 140 -8.57 -24.97 22.52
N GLY A 141 -8.29 -25.34 21.26
CA GLY A 141 -9.21 -26.09 20.38
C GLY A 141 -10.38 -25.29 19.78
N ARG A 142 -10.61 -24.06 20.23
CA ARG A 142 -11.72 -23.19 19.78
C ARG A 142 -11.24 -22.18 18.74
N ARG A 143 -12.14 -21.75 17.83
CA ARG A 143 -11.87 -20.64 16.93
C ARG A 143 -11.60 -19.37 17.73
N ALA A 144 -10.59 -18.63 17.36
CA ALA A 144 -10.20 -17.38 17.98
C ALA A 144 -9.87 -16.36 16.91
N GLU A 145 -10.22 -15.12 17.18
CA GLU A 145 -9.82 -13.95 16.38
C GLU A 145 -9.31 -12.87 17.34
N ALA A 146 -8.23 -12.22 16.93
CA ALA A 146 -7.70 -11.05 17.59
C ALA A 146 -7.56 -9.92 16.56
N VAL A 147 -8.04 -8.74 16.91
CA VAL A 147 -7.91 -7.54 16.08
C VAL A 147 -7.20 -6.47 16.91
N TYR A 148 -6.20 -5.87 16.33
CA TYR A 148 -5.52 -4.68 16.83
C TYR A 148 -5.72 -3.54 15.84
N ASP A 149 -6.26 -2.43 16.31
CA ASP A 149 -6.36 -1.18 15.58
C ASP A 149 -5.48 -0.13 16.26
N GLY A 150 -4.59 0.48 15.50
CA GLY A 150 -3.76 1.59 15.94
C GLY A 150 -3.93 2.78 15.00
N MET A 151 -3.96 3.98 15.56
CA MET A 151 -3.90 5.23 14.82
C MET A 151 -2.96 6.15 15.55
N ASP A 152 -2.01 6.69 14.82
CA ASP A 152 -1.11 7.71 15.31
C ASP A 152 -1.22 8.96 14.42
N ARG A 153 -1.17 10.13 15.02
CA ARG A 153 -1.32 11.42 14.36
C ARG A 153 -0.07 12.24 14.59
N TYR A 154 0.31 13.03 13.59
CA TYR A 154 1.41 13.96 13.71
C TYR A 154 1.33 14.76 15.04
N ASP A 155 2.34 14.64 15.88
CA ASP A 155 2.47 15.41 17.11
C ASP A 155 3.25 16.70 16.83
N VAL A 156 2.59 17.84 17.05
CA VAL A 156 3.17 19.17 16.81
C VAL A 156 4.32 19.49 17.77
N LYS A 157 4.31 18.90 18.98
CA LYS A 157 5.35 19.14 19.99
C LYS A 157 6.59 18.31 19.70
N GLU A 158 6.39 17.04 19.37
CA GLU A 158 7.47 16.09 19.08
C GLU A 158 7.98 16.22 17.64
N LYS A 159 7.21 16.86 16.73
CA LYS A 159 7.47 16.98 15.29
C LYS A 159 7.62 15.62 14.58
N ILE A 160 6.90 14.63 15.06
CA ILE A 160 6.85 13.25 14.55
C ILE A 160 5.40 12.79 14.35
#